data_af33ced147ec99c70184e018fb5709e7
#
_entry.id   af33ced147ec99c70184e018fb5709e7
#
_cell.length_a   1.000
_cell.length_b   1.000
_cell.length_c   1.000
_cell.angle_alpha   90.00
_cell.angle_beta   90.00
_cell.angle_gamma   90.00
#
_symmetry.space_group_name_H-M   'P 1'
#
loop_
_entity.id
_entity.type
_entity.pdbx_description
1 polymer ?
#
loop_
_entity_poly.entity_id
_entity_poly.type
_entity_poly.pdbx_seq_one_letter_code
_entity_poly.pdbx_strand_id
1 'polypeptide(L)'
;VQFIPNKNGRFFVTWVPDKHQQNRYIVKNGTKYPANEHMGAFGCDSYDISGTVDGRGSKGALHGLTKFTMDGPPNLFFLEYIARPQTAEMFFEDVLMALYFYGMPLLAENNKPRLLYYLKRRGYRGYSMNRPDKTTYKLSVAEREIGGIPNSSEDVKQAHAAAIESYIEN
;
A
#
# COMPACT_ATOMS: atom_id res chain seq x y z
N VAL A 1 4.80 15.94 2.55
CA VAL A 1 3.79 15.34 3.45
C VAL A 1 4.33 15.36 4.87
N GLN A 2 3.46 15.61 5.80
CA GLN A 2 3.78 15.62 7.23
C GLN A 2 2.64 14.96 8.01
N PHE A 3 2.97 14.06 8.94
CA PHE A 3 2.00 13.51 9.88
C PHE A 3 2.00 14.37 11.16
N ILE A 4 0.84 14.89 11.52
CA ILE A 4 0.65 15.74 12.71
C ILE A 4 -0.20 14.99 13.73
N PRO A 5 0.23 14.88 15.00
CA PRO A 5 -0.58 14.24 16.03
C PRO A 5 -1.94 14.92 16.18
N ASN A 6 -3.01 14.12 16.11
CA ASN A 6 -4.38 14.60 16.24
C ASN A 6 -5.27 13.48 16.81
N LYS A 7 -6.00 13.78 17.88
CA LYS A 7 -6.92 12.81 18.51
C LYS A 7 -8.01 12.32 17.56
N ASN A 8 -8.39 13.13 16.58
CA ASN A 8 -9.42 12.82 15.59
C ASN A 8 -8.83 12.51 14.21
N GLY A 9 -7.54 12.16 14.17
CA GLY A 9 -6.84 11.84 12.94
C GLY A 9 -7.36 10.55 12.29
N ARG A 10 -7.21 10.46 10.99
CA ARG A 10 -7.67 9.30 10.19
C ARG A 10 -6.71 8.12 10.26
N PHE A 11 -5.42 8.41 10.51
CA PHE A 11 -4.36 7.41 10.54
C PHE A 11 -4.00 7.08 11.98
N PHE A 12 -3.86 5.79 12.27
CA PHE A 12 -3.24 5.33 13.51
C PHE A 12 -1.79 5.00 13.21
N VAL A 13 -0.86 5.73 13.84
CA VAL A 13 0.57 5.64 13.55
C VAL A 13 1.33 5.42 14.84
N THR A 14 2.19 4.39 14.87
CA THR A 14 3.03 4.07 16.02
C THR A 14 4.51 4.35 15.80
N TRP A 15 4.90 4.56 14.53
CA TRP A 15 6.28 4.85 14.17
C TRP A 15 6.33 5.66 12.87
N VAL A 16 7.29 6.57 12.81
CA VAL A 16 7.64 7.31 11.59
C VAL A 16 9.16 7.21 11.37
N PRO A 17 9.62 7.22 10.11
CA PRO A 17 11.06 7.22 9.83
C PRO A 17 11.71 8.53 10.24
N ASP A 18 13.03 8.52 10.38
CA ASP A 18 13.81 9.71 10.67
C ASP A 18 13.61 10.77 9.58
N LYS A 19 13.77 12.04 9.97
CA LYS A 19 13.49 13.17 9.09
C LYS A 19 14.17 13.10 7.73
N HIS A 20 15.40 12.62 7.69
CA HIS A 20 16.16 12.48 6.44
C HIS A 20 15.67 11.35 5.54
N GLN A 21 14.83 10.46 6.04
CA GLN A 21 14.24 9.34 5.32
C GLN A 21 12.79 9.61 4.87
N GLN A 22 12.18 10.69 5.36
CA GLN A 22 10.81 11.07 5.02
C GLN A 22 10.74 11.74 3.65
N ASN A 23 9.65 11.50 2.90
CA ASN A 23 9.36 12.14 1.61
C ASN A 23 10.44 11.94 0.55
N ARG A 24 11.09 10.78 0.55
CA ARG A 24 12.16 10.47 -0.38
C ARG A 24 11.73 9.49 -1.44
N TYR A 25 12.18 9.73 -2.65
CA TYR A 25 11.95 8.86 -3.79
C TYR A 25 13.19 8.82 -4.69
N ILE A 26 13.25 7.81 -5.56
CA ILE A 26 14.27 7.65 -6.59
C ILE A 26 13.57 7.78 -7.94
N VAL A 27 14.19 8.47 -8.89
CA VAL A 27 13.65 8.57 -10.25
C VAL A 27 14.45 7.67 -11.19
N LYS A 28 13.72 6.82 -11.93
CA LYS A 28 14.28 5.98 -13.01
C LYS A 28 13.36 6.09 -14.21
N ASN A 29 13.91 6.50 -15.35
CA ASN A 29 13.16 6.65 -16.61
C ASN A 29 11.88 7.49 -16.44
N GLY A 30 11.95 8.59 -15.68
CA GLY A 30 10.83 9.48 -15.45
C GLY A 30 9.78 8.98 -14.46
N THR A 31 9.95 7.79 -13.89
CA THR A 31 9.03 7.21 -12.91
C THR A 31 9.64 7.29 -11.52
N LYS A 32 8.82 7.65 -10.53
CA LYS A 32 9.22 7.70 -9.12
C LYS A 32 9.10 6.32 -8.48
N TYR A 33 10.12 5.96 -7.71
CA TYR A 33 10.19 4.71 -6.96
C TYR A 33 10.41 4.99 -5.47
N PRO A 34 9.91 4.12 -4.57
CA PRO A 34 10.11 4.30 -3.13
C PRO A 34 11.60 4.15 -2.76
N ALA A 35 12.12 5.10 -1.97
CA ALA A 35 13.52 5.09 -1.55
C ALA A 35 13.79 4.15 -0.37
N ASN A 36 12.75 3.79 0.39
CA ASN A 36 12.86 3.01 1.63
C ASN A 36 12.21 1.62 1.51
N GLU A 37 12.23 1.01 0.33
CA GLU A 37 11.63 -0.32 0.13
C GLU A 37 12.27 -1.41 1.00
N HIS A 38 13.51 -1.21 1.44
CA HIS A 38 14.21 -2.11 2.35
C HIS A 38 13.67 -2.07 3.78
N MET A 39 12.98 -1.00 4.16
CA MET A 39 12.49 -0.78 5.53
C MET A 39 11.11 -1.37 5.78
N GLY A 40 10.26 -1.44 4.76
CA GLY A 40 8.91 -1.91 4.93
C GLY A 40 8.08 -1.87 3.67
N ALA A 41 6.81 -2.20 3.82
CA ALA A 41 5.84 -2.18 2.74
C ALA A 41 4.43 -1.97 3.29
N PHE A 42 3.53 -1.56 2.41
CA PHE A 42 2.11 -1.41 2.71
C PHE A 42 1.30 -2.50 2.02
N GLY A 43 0.25 -2.96 2.69
CA GLY A 43 -0.81 -3.74 2.09
C GLY A 43 -2.09 -2.93 2.02
N CYS A 44 -2.85 -3.04 0.95
CA CYS A 44 -4.09 -2.30 0.78
C CYS A 44 -5.19 -3.17 0.19
N ASP A 45 -6.35 -3.12 0.84
CA ASP A 45 -7.63 -3.56 0.30
C ASP A 45 -8.44 -2.29 -0.03
N SER A 46 -8.54 -1.97 -1.31
CA SER A 46 -9.20 -0.77 -1.78
C SER A 46 -10.64 -1.04 -2.19
N TYR A 47 -11.33 0.00 -2.65
CA TYR A 47 -12.67 -0.10 -3.25
C TYR A 47 -12.75 0.78 -4.49
N ASP A 48 -13.60 0.40 -5.45
CA ASP A 48 -13.73 1.12 -6.72
C ASP A 48 -14.92 2.08 -6.76
N ILE A 49 -15.95 1.85 -5.95
CA ILE A 49 -17.22 2.59 -5.99
C ILE A 49 -17.26 3.62 -4.87
N SER A 50 -17.45 4.87 -5.23
CA SER A 50 -17.44 6.00 -4.30
C SER A 50 -18.68 6.10 -3.41
N GLY A 51 -19.81 5.52 -3.83
CA GLY A 51 -21.05 5.60 -3.08
C GLY A 51 -21.91 4.36 -3.21
N THR A 52 -22.70 4.11 -2.18
CA THR A 52 -23.78 3.13 -2.20
C THR A 52 -25.09 3.84 -1.83
N VAL A 53 -26.21 3.34 -2.32
CA VAL A 53 -27.52 3.95 -2.11
C VAL A 53 -27.89 4.06 -0.63
N ASP A 54 -27.39 3.13 0.19
CA ASP A 54 -27.69 3.06 1.63
C ASP A 54 -26.52 3.50 2.53
N GLY A 55 -25.43 3.99 1.95
CA GLY A 55 -24.24 4.40 2.71
C GLY A 55 -23.46 3.28 3.38
N ARG A 56 -23.81 2.02 3.15
CA ARG A 56 -23.22 0.83 3.77
C ARG A 56 -22.13 0.16 2.93
N GLY A 57 -21.43 0.92 2.12
CA GLY A 57 -20.32 0.40 1.30
C GLY A 57 -19.13 -0.05 2.13
N SER A 58 -18.32 -0.93 1.54
CA SER A 58 -17.08 -1.40 2.15
C SER A 58 -16.11 -0.24 2.38
N LYS A 59 -15.35 -0.33 3.46
CA LYS A 59 -14.25 0.60 3.74
C LYS A 59 -13.00 0.13 3.01
N GLY A 60 -12.14 1.07 2.65
CA GLY A 60 -10.78 0.75 2.26
C GLY A 60 -9.89 0.59 3.48
N ALA A 61 -8.87 -0.25 3.37
CA ALA A 61 -7.93 -0.50 4.46
C ALA A 61 -6.49 -0.46 3.95
N LEU A 62 -5.64 0.28 4.66
CA LEU A 62 -4.20 0.36 4.42
C LEU A 62 -3.47 0.01 5.71
N HIS A 63 -2.50 -0.90 5.60
CA HIS A 63 -1.65 -1.26 6.73
C HIS A 63 -0.19 -1.21 6.31
N GLY A 64 0.67 -0.65 7.18
CA GLY A 64 2.11 -0.63 6.99
C GLY A 64 2.82 -1.57 7.94
N LEU A 65 3.74 -2.37 7.42
CA LEU A 65 4.55 -3.32 8.18
C LEU A 65 6.03 -3.11 7.88
N THR A 66 6.84 -2.97 8.94
CA THR A 66 8.30 -2.90 8.78
C THR A 66 8.89 -4.28 8.54
N LYS A 67 9.95 -4.31 7.75
CA LYS A 67 10.79 -5.50 7.56
C LYS A 67 11.84 -5.58 8.66
N PHE A 68 12.54 -6.70 8.74
CA PHE A 68 13.74 -6.81 9.57
C PHE A 68 14.85 -5.99 8.92
N THR A 69 15.21 -4.89 9.56
CA THR A 69 16.23 -3.94 9.05
C THR A 69 16.92 -3.25 10.22
N MET A 70 18.13 -2.75 9.99
CA MET A 70 18.87 -1.97 10.98
C MET A 70 18.41 -0.51 11.08
N ASP A 71 17.63 -0.06 10.11
CA ASP A 71 17.21 1.35 10.01
C ASP A 71 15.88 1.65 10.72
N GLY A 72 15.24 0.64 11.31
CA GLY A 72 13.95 0.83 11.96
C GLY A 72 13.53 -0.37 12.80
N PRO A 73 12.38 -0.29 13.48
CA PRO A 73 11.88 -1.40 14.29
C PRO A 73 11.54 -2.60 13.40
N PRO A 74 11.91 -3.83 13.81
CA PRO A 74 11.61 -5.02 13.01
C PRO A 74 10.18 -5.49 13.23
N ASN A 75 9.55 -6.02 12.17
CA ASN A 75 8.24 -6.68 12.21
C ASN A 75 7.16 -5.89 12.97
N LEU A 76 7.10 -4.58 12.75
CA LEU A 76 6.13 -3.72 13.41
C LEU A 76 5.03 -3.31 12.43
N PHE A 77 3.78 -3.51 12.80
CA PHE A 77 2.66 -2.81 12.18
C PHE A 77 2.67 -1.37 12.68
N PHE A 78 3.08 -0.45 11.82
CA PHE A 78 3.32 0.94 12.21
C PHE A 78 2.21 1.89 11.78
N LEU A 79 1.35 1.49 10.88
CA LEU A 79 0.27 2.33 10.38
C LEU A 79 -0.97 1.50 10.06
N GLU A 80 -2.12 2.05 10.48
CA GLU A 80 -3.44 1.56 10.11
C GLU A 80 -4.28 2.74 9.62
N TYR A 81 -4.91 2.58 8.46
CA TYR A 81 -5.85 3.54 7.90
C TYR A 81 -7.04 2.77 7.35
N ILE A 82 -8.18 2.89 8.01
CA ILE A 82 -9.44 2.25 7.59
C ILE A 82 -10.46 3.35 7.44
N ALA A 83 -10.93 3.58 6.21
CA ALA A 83 -11.82 4.69 5.94
C ALA A 83 -12.67 4.46 4.68
N ARG A 84 -13.79 5.15 4.66
CA ARG A 84 -14.59 5.35 3.46
C ARG A 84 -14.90 6.84 3.36
N PRO A 85 -13.96 7.65 2.83
CA PRO A 85 -14.21 9.07 2.64
C PRO A 85 -15.29 9.32 1.62
N GLN A 86 -15.71 10.57 1.48
CA GLN A 86 -16.81 10.97 0.63
C GLN A 86 -16.64 10.55 -0.83
N THR A 87 -15.40 10.53 -1.32
CA THR A 87 -15.07 10.03 -2.66
C THR A 87 -13.95 9.01 -2.61
N ALA A 88 -13.89 8.10 -3.57
CA ALA A 88 -12.81 7.14 -3.69
C ALA A 88 -11.45 7.82 -3.91
N GLU A 89 -11.43 8.93 -4.65
CA GLU A 89 -10.22 9.70 -4.91
C GLU A 89 -9.61 10.27 -3.62
N MET A 90 -10.42 10.64 -2.64
CA MET A 90 -9.92 11.07 -1.32
C MET A 90 -9.18 9.93 -0.61
N PHE A 91 -9.70 8.71 -0.70
CA PHE A 91 -9.02 7.53 -0.18
C PHE A 91 -7.70 7.28 -0.92
N PHE A 92 -7.71 7.35 -2.23
CA PHE A 92 -6.52 7.15 -3.07
C PHE A 92 -5.44 8.18 -2.76
N GLU A 93 -5.81 9.44 -2.57
CA GLU A 93 -4.88 10.49 -2.21
C GLU A 93 -4.30 10.28 -0.81
N ASP A 94 -5.12 9.88 0.16
CA ASP A 94 -4.64 9.53 1.50
C ASP A 94 -3.61 8.38 1.46
N VAL A 95 -3.89 7.34 0.66
CA VAL A 95 -2.95 6.23 0.45
C VAL A 95 -1.65 6.74 -0.17
N LEU A 96 -1.74 7.54 -1.23
CA LEU A 96 -0.56 8.09 -1.90
C LEU A 96 0.30 8.93 -0.95
N MET A 97 -0.32 9.75 -0.12
CA MET A 97 0.41 10.56 0.87
C MET A 97 1.18 9.69 1.86
N ALA A 98 0.59 8.59 2.32
CA ALA A 98 1.27 7.65 3.21
C ALA A 98 2.46 6.97 2.51
N LEU A 99 2.27 6.48 1.29
CA LEU A 99 3.34 5.86 0.50
C LEU A 99 4.50 6.83 0.27
N TYR A 100 4.17 8.04 -0.09
CA TYR A 100 5.17 9.07 -0.37
C TYR A 100 5.95 9.46 0.89
N PHE A 101 5.25 9.70 2.01
CA PHE A 101 5.88 10.08 3.26
C PHE A 101 6.85 9.00 3.77
N TYR A 102 6.43 7.75 3.76
CA TYR A 102 7.25 6.63 4.24
C TYR A 102 8.30 6.17 3.22
N GLY A 103 8.11 6.47 1.94
CA GLY A 103 8.99 6.00 0.87
C GLY A 103 8.98 4.49 0.72
N MET A 104 7.82 3.85 0.93
CA MET A 104 7.66 2.39 0.91
C MET A 104 6.67 1.95 -0.17
N PRO A 105 6.86 0.74 -0.74
CA PRO A 105 5.98 0.23 -1.79
C PRO A 105 4.66 -0.31 -1.23
N LEU A 106 3.69 -0.47 -2.12
CA LEU A 106 2.36 -0.97 -1.86
C LEU A 106 2.11 -2.28 -2.60
N LEU A 107 1.62 -3.29 -1.91
CA LEU A 107 0.99 -4.46 -2.53
C LEU A 107 -0.52 -4.36 -2.34
N ALA A 108 -1.26 -4.25 -3.42
CA ALA A 108 -2.72 -4.11 -3.38
C ALA A 108 -3.39 -5.19 -4.23
N GLU A 109 -4.66 -5.47 -3.91
CA GLU A 109 -5.49 -6.31 -4.77
C GLU A 109 -5.76 -5.60 -6.10
N ASN A 110 -5.59 -6.30 -7.20
CA ASN A 110 -5.78 -5.72 -8.53
C ASN A 110 -7.15 -6.03 -9.16
N ASN A 111 -8.03 -6.78 -8.49
CA ASN A 111 -9.42 -6.95 -8.92
C ASN A 111 -10.24 -5.66 -8.73
N LYS A 112 -9.76 -4.74 -7.92
CA LYS A 112 -10.31 -3.39 -7.76
C LYS A 112 -9.22 -2.39 -8.17
N PRO A 113 -9.00 -2.17 -9.47
CA PRO A 113 -7.77 -1.57 -9.97
C PRO A 113 -7.72 -0.04 -9.94
N ARG A 114 -8.78 0.66 -9.55
CA ARG A 114 -8.84 2.13 -9.65
C ARG A 114 -7.72 2.82 -8.87
N LEU A 115 -7.41 2.35 -7.66
CA LEU A 115 -6.28 2.87 -6.89
C LEU A 115 -4.96 2.76 -7.66
N LEU A 116 -4.71 1.61 -8.27
CA LEU A 116 -3.46 1.35 -8.98
C LEU A 116 -3.35 2.20 -10.25
N TYR A 117 -4.44 2.40 -10.99
CA TYR A 117 -4.48 3.33 -12.11
C TYR A 117 -4.29 4.79 -11.65
N TYR A 118 -4.85 5.16 -10.50
CA TYR A 118 -4.62 6.47 -9.90
C TYR A 118 -3.14 6.72 -9.62
N LEU A 119 -2.46 5.77 -8.97
CA LEU A 119 -1.02 5.85 -8.71
C LEU A 119 -0.22 6.00 -10.01
N LYS A 120 -0.56 5.22 -11.02
CA LYS A 120 0.11 5.29 -12.32
C LYS A 120 -0.06 6.66 -12.97
N ARG A 121 -1.29 7.20 -13.02
CA ARG A 121 -1.57 8.53 -13.60
C ARG A 121 -0.83 9.65 -12.87
N ARG A 122 -0.65 9.52 -11.56
CA ARG A 122 0.06 10.50 -10.75
C ARG A 122 1.59 10.37 -10.85
N GLY A 123 2.11 9.42 -11.62
CA GLY A 123 3.55 9.20 -11.77
C GLY A 123 4.18 8.29 -10.72
N TYR A 124 3.37 7.53 -9.99
CA TYR A 124 3.81 6.67 -8.89
C TYR A 124 3.62 5.17 -9.18
N ARG A 125 3.66 4.77 -10.45
CA ARG A 125 3.57 3.34 -10.79
C ARG A 125 4.62 2.51 -10.07
N GLY A 126 5.82 3.06 -9.87
CA GLY A 126 6.92 2.38 -9.19
C GLY A 126 6.66 2.04 -7.72
N TYR A 127 5.66 2.67 -7.09
CA TYR A 127 5.26 2.34 -5.71
C TYR A 127 4.34 1.12 -5.63
N SER A 128 3.71 0.71 -6.74
CA SER A 128 2.88 -0.49 -6.79
C SER A 128 3.76 -1.70 -7.06
N MET A 129 3.81 -2.64 -6.10
CA MET A 129 4.59 -3.87 -6.24
C MET A 129 3.94 -4.80 -7.25
N ASN A 130 4.77 -5.47 -8.04
CA ASN A 130 4.35 -6.65 -8.78
C ASN A 130 4.16 -7.81 -7.79
N ARG A 131 3.28 -8.74 -8.14
CA ARG A 131 3.09 -9.93 -7.30
C ARG A 131 4.43 -10.69 -7.14
N PRO A 132 4.82 -11.02 -5.89
CA PRO A 132 6.14 -11.59 -5.63
C PRO A 132 6.30 -13.07 -6.04
N ASP A 133 5.19 -13.76 -6.29
CA ASP A 133 5.17 -15.20 -6.62
C ASP A 133 5.38 -15.51 -8.10
N LYS A 134 5.49 -14.46 -8.95
CA LYS A 134 5.72 -14.64 -10.39
C LYS A 134 6.87 -13.79 -10.89
N THR A 135 7.62 -14.33 -11.83
CA THR A 135 8.65 -13.57 -12.55
C THR A 135 7.98 -12.59 -13.52
N THR A 136 8.67 -11.49 -13.83
CA THR A 136 8.10 -10.39 -14.64
C THR A 136 7.54 -10.84 -15.99
N TYR A 137 8.19 -11.77 -16.66
CA TYR A 137 7.72 -12.25 -17.97
C TYR A 137 6.47 -13.15 -17.90
N LYS A 138 6.11 -13.64 -16.71
CA LYS A 138 4.89 -14.43 -16.47
C LYS A 138 3.69 -13.59 -16.07
N LEU A 139 3.89 -12.29 -15.89
CA LEU A 139 2.81 -11.37 -15.53
C LEU A 139 1.90 -11.10 -16.73
N SER A 140 0.61 -10.91 -16.47
CA SER A 140 -0.34 -10.45 -17.48
C SER A 140 -0.02 -9.01 -17.91
N VAL A 141 -0.62 -8.54 -19.00
CA VAL A 141 -0.47 -7.16 -19.46
C VAL A 141 -0.93 -6.18 -18.39
N ALA A 142 -2.07 -6.43 -17.77
CA ALA A 142 -2.60 -5.58 -16.70
C ALA A 142 -1.68 -5.56 -15.48
N GLU A 143 -1.16 -6.71 -15.06
CA GLU A 143 -0.22 -6.81 -13.93
C GLU A 143 1.08 -6.03 -14.20
N ARG A 144 1.59 -6.03 -15.43
CA ARG A 144 2.74 -5.21 -15.80
C ARG A 144 2.42 -3.72 -15.78
N GLU A 145 1.21 -3.37 -16.21
CA GLU A 145 0.79 -1.97 -16.30
C GLU A 145 0.62 -1.32 -14.93
N ILE A 146 -0.04 -1.99 -13.99
CA ILE A 146 -0.44 -1.39 -12.69
C ILE A 146 0.10 -2.13 -11.47
N GLY A 147 0.61 -3.35 -11.61
CA GLY A 147 1.05 -4.18 -10.49
C GLY A 147 -0.12 -4.80 -9.74
N GLY A 148 0.12 -5.10 -8.46
CA GLY A 148 -0.88 -5.70 -7.58
C GLY A 148 -0.93 -7.21 -7.67
N ILE A 149 -1.82 -7.80 -6.87
CA ILE A 149 -1.98 -9.24 -6.77
C ILE A 149 -3.48 -9.59 -6.84
N PRO A 150 -3.88 -10.59 -7.65
CA PRO A 150 -5.26 -11.05 -7.65
C PRO A 150 -5.57 -11.82 -6.36
N ASN A 151 -6.70 -11.54 -5.73
CA ASN A 151 -7.14 -12.24 -4.52
C ASN A 151 -8.30 -13.22 -4.83
N SER A 152 -8.46 -13.58 -6.09
CA SER A 152 -9.55 -14.45 -6.55
C SER A 152 -9.17 -15.93 -6.59
N SER A 153 -7.87 -16.26 -6.57
CA SER A 153 -7.41 -17.66 -6.60
C SER A 153 -7.25 -18.22 -5.18
N GLU A 154 -7.55 -19.50 -5.03
CA GLU A 154 -7.40 -20.21 -3.74
C GLU A 154 -5.94 -20.25 -3.29
N ASP A 155 -5.01 -20.43 -4.23
CA ASP A 155 -3.56 -20.44 -3.92
C ASP A 155 -3.08 -19.14 -3.30
N VAL A 156 -3.55 -17.99 -3.80
CA VAL A 156 -3.21 -16.67 -3.25
C VAL A 156 -3.78 -16.52 -1.85
N LYS A 157 -5.04 -16.93 -1.63
CA LYS A 157 -5.68 -16.89 -0.31
C LYS A 157 -4.94 -17.75 0.70
N GLN A 158 -4.53 -18.96 0.32
CA GLN A 158 -3.77 -19.85 1.19
C GLN A 158 -2.40 -19.27 1.52
N ALA A 159 -1.72 -18.66 0.56
CA ALA A 159 -0.43 -18.01 0.79
C ALA A 159 -0.56 -16.84 1.78
N HIS A 160 -1.62 -16.04 1.69
CA HIS A 160 -1.89 -14.96 2.64
C HIS A 160 -2.16 -15.50 4.03
N ALA A 161 -2.96 -16.56 4.17
CA ALA A 161 -3.25 -17.19 5.46
C ALA A 161 -1.97 -17.71 6.12
N ALA A 162 -1.12 -18.41 5.36
CA ALA A 162 0.15 -18.91 5.85
C ALA A 162 1.09 -17.79 6.31
N ALA A 163 1.13 -16.66 5.60
CA ALA A 163 1.93 -15.51 5.99
C ALA A 163 1.45 -14.89 7.30
N ILE A 164 0.13 -14.79 7.52
CA ILE A 164 -0.45 -14.28 8.76
C ILE A 164 -0.12 -15.23 9.92
N GLU A 165 -0.28 -16.53 9.74
CA GLU A 165 0.07 -17.53 10.76
C GLU A 165 1.54 -17.41 11.16
N SER A 166 2.43 -17.34 10.19
CA SER A 166 3.86 -17.17 10.44
C SER A 166 4.17 -15.91 11.22
N TYR A 167 3.48 -14.80 10.95
CA TYR A 167 3.66 -13.56 11.70
C TYR A 167 3.22 -13.69 13.17
N ILE A 168 2.09 -14.37 13.41
CA ILE A 168 1.55 -14.56 14.76
C ILE A 168 2.44 -15.47 15.60
N GLU A 169 2.99 -16.54 15.00
CA GLU A 169 3.83 -17.51 15.68
C GLU A 169 5.24 -17.00 16.05
N ASN A 170 5.71 -16.02 15.34
CA ASN A 170 7.03 -15.40 15.55
C ASN A 170 6.90 -14.03 16.21
#